data_4c2c3f211790f73ba28f531b19c9c2c9
#
_entry.id   4c2c3f211790f73ba28f531b19c9c2c9
#
_cell.length_a   1.000
_cell.length_b   1.000
_cell.length_c   1.000
_cell.angle_alpha   90.00
_cell.angle_beta   90.00
_cell.angle_gamma   90.00
#
_symmetry.space_group_name_H-M   'P 1'
#
loop_
_entity.id
_entity.type
_entity.pdbx_description
1 polymer ?
#
loop_
_entity_poly.entity_id
_entity_poly.type
_entity_poly.pdbx_seq_one_letter_code
_entity_poly.pdbx_strand_id
1 'polypeptide(L)'
;MSTPDPREDLGRLAALHSLRQSGGYKGTTLVLSLLVLTIVIGMAVLVAVRGDGDESSTQPPQVTATDTPTSGTPQTPVTRLPDDAFGVPTTDTRGRRVETPTNPLGQVLPQTTDPSDTDEPEAVLPPPEGLMWQRVYGATIPFSTSDGPTAISTDGVPTGFAHTPQGAALAAWQIGQRATWAPDDQNAALLDRAAVVSAAAEPEADNLRTNGAQIYAGNPGLPAQMRDVPVAVRITTYSSDFAHVEFAQPLTRDDGFTAISVGVDMVWRGGQWKWVVPEPGNDPSRLLISTTGDGWTPW
;
A
#
# COMPACT_ATOMS: atom_id res chain seq x y z
N MET A 1 -33.16 -8.15 -52.39
CA MET A 1 -32.52 -8.56 -51.10
C MET A 1 -31.10 -8.95 -51.46
N SER A 2 -30.16 -8.00 -51.35
CA SER A 2 -28.75 -8.20 -51.74
C SER A 2 -27.99 -8.56 -50.49
N THR A 3 -27.31 -9.70 -50.51
CA THR A 3 -26.37 -10.16 -49.47
C THR A 3 -25.12 -9.29 -49.48
N PRO A 4 -24.61 -8.87 -48.29
CA PRO A 4 -23.39 -8.09 -48.24
C PRO A 4 -22.16 -8.96 -48.53
N ASP A 5 -21.20 -8.38 -49.26
CA ASP A 5 -19.95 -9.00 -49.70
C ASP A 5 -18.99 -9.13 -48.48
N PRO A 6 -18.50 -10.34 -48.14
CA PRO A 6 -17.60 -10.56 -47.02
C PRO A 6 -16.19 -9.96 -47.19
N ARG A 7 -15.89 -9.29 -48.28
CA ARG A 7 -14.59 -8.65 -48.55
C ARG A 7 -14.45 -7.25 -47.95
N GLU A 8 -15.55 -6.59 -47.60
CA GLU A 8 -15.50 -5.27 -46.97
C GLU A 8 -15.12 -5.31 -45.49
N ASP A 9 -15.36 -6.42 -44.78
CA ASP A 9 -15.01 -6.56 -43.35
C ASP A 9 -13.52 -6.81 -43.13
N LEU A 10 -12.78 -7.37 -44.06
CA LEU A 10 -11.35 -7.58 -43.96
C LEU A 10 -10.53 -6.29 -44.10
N GLY A 11 -11.07 -5.30 -44.80
CA GLY A 11 -10.43 -3.99 -44.95
C GLY A 11 -10.47 -3.14 -43.66
N ARG A 12 -11.50 -3.30 -42.82
CA ARG A 12 -11.65 -2.57 -41.56
C ARG A 12 -10.77 -3.10 -40.45
N LEU A 13 -10.51 -4.40 -40.43
CA LEU A 13 -9.61 -5.01 -39.44
C LEU A 13 -8.12 -4.76 -39.75
N ALA A 14 -7.75 -4.59 -41.01
CA ALA A 14 -6.39 -4.23 -41.40
C ALA A 14 -6.05 -2.76 -41.07
N ALA A 15 -7.02 -1.86 -41.06
CA ALA A 15 -6.83 -0.44 -40.72
C ALA A 15 -6.59 -0.20 -39.24
N LEU A 16 -7.04 -1.08 -38.36
CA LEU A 16 -6.79 -0.99 -36.92
C LEU A 16 -5.41 -1.52 -36.49
N HIS A 17 -4.78 -2.36 -37.33
CA HIS A 17 -3.44 -2.88 -37.06
C HIS A 17 -2.32 -1.92 -37.50
N SER A 18 -2.56 -0.99 -38.39
CA SER A 18 -1.54 -0.06 -38.92
C SER A 18 -1.32 1.19 -38.09
N LEU A 19 -2.18 1.48 -37.10
CA LEU A 19 -2.02 2.60 -36.19
C LEU A 19 -1.09 2.28 -34.96
N ARG A 20 -0.56 1.07 -34.86
CA ARG A 20 0.31 0.62 -33.76
C ARG A 20 1.80 0.71 -34.04
N GLN A 21 2.21 1.19 -35.24
CA GLN A 21 3.62 1.28 -35.63
C GLN A 21 3.95 2.59 -36.36
N SER A 22 3.91 3.73 -35.70
CA SER A 22 4.77 4.86 -36.06
C SER A 22 4.70 5.95 -34.99
N GLY A 23 5.72 6.05 -34.20
CA GLY A 23 5.90 7.12 -33.22
C GLY A 23 7.15 6.89 -32.41
N GLY A 24 8.32 6.96 -33.08
CA GLY A 24 9.61 6.97 -32.39
C GLY A 24 9.72 8.22 -31.53
N TYR A 25 9.56 8.09 -30.26
CA TYR A 25 9.97 9.12 -29.29
C TYR A 25 11.39 8.76 -28.79
N LYS A 26 12.37 9.49 -29.33
CA LYS A 26 13.65 9.68 -28.68
C LYS A 26 13.42 10.73 -27.58
N GLY A 27 13.11 10.32 -26.40
CA GLY A 27 12.92 11.19 -25.24
C GLY A 27 13.37 10.42 -24.01
N THR A 28 14.40 10.93 -23.37
CA THR A 28 14.97 10.63 -22.07
C THR A 28 14.09 9.73 -21.20
N THR A 29 14.58 8.52 -20.99
CA THR A 29 14.00 7.53 -20.07
C THR A 29 14.16 8.06 -18.65
N LEU A 30 13.15 8.75 -18.14
CA LEU A 30 12.92 8.92 -16.71
C LEU A 30 12.32 7.60 -16.24
N VAL A 31 13.20 6.68 -15.83
CA VAL A 31 12.79 5.46 -15.13
C VAL A 31 12.30 5.88 -13.76
N LEU A 32 11.00 5.95 -13.62
CA LEU A 32 10.31 6.30 -12.38
C LEU A 32 9.96 4.99 -11.65
N SER A 33 10.48 4.86 -10.50
CA SER A 33 10.40 3.78 -9.51
C SER A 33 9.00 3.49 -9.00
N LEU A 34 8.52 2.25 -9.12
CA LEU A 34 7.12 2.07 -9.44
C LEU A 34 6.20 1.48 -8.37
N LEU A 35 6.58 1.02 -7.21
CA LEU A 35 5.57 0.36 -6.36
C LEU A 35 5.11 1.19 -5.15
N VAL A 36 6.02 1.82 -4.52
CA VAL A 36 5.68 2.88 -3.58
C VAL A 36 5.19 4.08 -4.37
N LEU A 37 5.68 4.23 -5.59
CA LEU A 37 5.31 5.22 -6.58
C LEU A 37 3.95 4.91 -7.25
N THR A 38 3.48 3.67 -7.35
CA THR A 38 2.17 3.35 -7.92
C THR A 38 1.01 3.86 -7.09
N ILE A 39 1.17 3.88 -5.75
CA ILE A 39 0.23 4.60 -4.89
C ILE A 39 0.27 6.11 -5.24
N VAL A 40 1.39 6.63 -5.76
CA VAL A 40 1.65 8.06 -5.98
C VAL A 40 1.55 8.49 -7.43
N ILE A 41 2.02 7.72 -8.41
CA ILE A 41 2.04 8.13 -9.82
C ILE A 41 0.69 7.98 -10.50
N GLY A 42 -0.12 7.03 -10.14
CA GLY A 42 -1.51 7.02 -10.58
C GLY A 42 -2.18 8.38 -10.34
N MET A 43 -1.69 9.14 -9.34
CA MET A 43 -2.20 10.47 -8.98
C MET A 43 -1.36 11.63 -9.54
N ALA A 44 -0.04 11.51 -9.65
CA ALA A 44 0.82 12.60 -10.14
C ALA A 44 0.67 12.83 -11.65
N VAL A 45 0.49 11.79 -12.45
CA VAL A 45 0.16 11.92 -13.89
C VAL A 45 -1.19 12.61 -14.08
N LEU A 46 -2.11 12.46 -13.14
CA LEU A 46 -3.42 13.09 -13.17
C LEU A 46 -3.39 14.58 -12.82
N VAL A 47 -2.47 15.00 -11.94
CA VAL A 47 -2.28 16.41 -11.58
C VAL A 47 -1.50 17.14 -12.68
N ALA A 48 -0.53 16.52 -13.33
CA ALA A 48 0.26 17.12 -14.41
C ALA A 48 -0.54 17.39 -15.69
N VAL A 49 -1.61 16.64 -15.96
CA VAL A 49 -2.51 16.87 -17.10
C VAL A 49 -3.52 18.00 -16.84
N ARG A 50 -3.67 18.46 -15.58
CA ARG A 50 -4.65 19.49 -15.17
C ARG A 50 -4.05 20.86 -14.86
N GLY A 51 -2.74 21.06 -15.05
CA GLY A 51 -2.03 22.29 -14.71
C GLY A 51 -2.05 23.34 -15.80
N ASP A 52 -3.18 24.00 -16.04
CA ASP A 52 -3.25 25.39 -16.50
C ASP A 52 -4.56 25.99 -15.97
N GLY A 53 -4.48 26.61 -14.81
CA GLY A 53 -5.55 27.38 -14.21
C GLY A 53 -5.02 28.13 -13.01
N ASP A 54 -4.70 29.39 -13.21
CA ASP A 54 -4.37 30.39 -12.19
C ASP A 54 -5.35 30.37 -11.04
N GLU A 55 -4.90 30.09 -9.80
CA GLU A 55 -5.59 30.52 -8.59
C GLU A 55 -4.64 30.74 -7.42
N SER A 56 -4.83 31.86 -6.77
CA SER A 56 -4.10 32.44 -5.65
C SER A 56 -3.90 31.49 -4.47
N SER A 57 -2.66 31.37 -4.03
CA SER A 57 -2.22 30.65 -2.83
C SER A 57 -2.73 31.34 -1.55
N THR A 58 -3.65 30.71 -0.85
CA THR A 58 -3.81 30.92 0.59
C THR A 58 -3.07 29.79 1.29
N GLN A 59 -1.90 30.06 1.79
CA GLN A 59 -1.02 29.15 2.51
C GLN A 59 -1.69 28.75 3.84
N PRO A 60 -1.95 27.44 4.08
CA PRO A 60 -2.34 26.99 5.40
C PRO A 60 -1.18 27.18 6.38
N PRO A 61 -1.44 27.34 7.69
CA PRO A 61 -0.39 27.56 8.68
C PRO A 61 0.58 26.37 8.67
N GLN A 62 1.85 26.70 8.46
CA GLN A 62 2.98 25.78 8.52
C GLN A 62 3.14 25.29 9.95
N VAL A 63 2.67 24.08 10.21
CA VAL A 63 3.01 23.36 11.45
C VAL A 63 4.45 22.92 11.31
N THR A 64 5.34 23.63 11.95
CA THR A 64 6.75 23.25 12.07
C THR A 64 6.84 22.05 12.99
N ALA A 65 6.67 20.86 12.44
CA ALA A 65 7.00 19.63 13.17
C ALA A 65 8.51 19.44 13.06
N THR A 66 9.23 20.02 14.01
CA THR A 66 10.60 19.63 14.30
C THR A 66 10.54 18.43 15.27
N ASP A 67 10.12 17.29 14.77
CA ASP A 67 10.28 16.05 15.50
C ASP A 67 11.41 15.26 14.86
N THR A 68 12.58 15.36 15.45
CA THR A 68 13.66 14.39 15.29
C THR A 68 13.06 13.02 15.60
N PRO A 69 13.13 12.01 14.71
CA PRO A 69 12.58 10.70 14.97
C PRO A 69 13.26 10.14 16.21
N THR A 70 12.54 10.10 17.31
CA THR A 70 13.00 9.44 18.53
C THR A 70 13.06 7.95 18.22
N SER A 71 14.24 7.35 18.37
CA SER A 71 14.42 5.90 18.21
C SER A 71 13.37 5.16 19.05
N GLY A 72 12.53 4.38 18.38
CA GLY A 72 11.50 3.61 19.06
C GLY A 72 12.11 2.44 19.86
N THR A 73 11.36 1.95 20.82
CA THR A 73 11.74 0.77 21.60
C THR A 73 11.27 -0.50 20.85
N PRO A 74 12.15 -1.54 20.70
CA PRO A 74 11.73 -2.79 20.10
C PRO A 74 10.58 -3.42 20.90
N GLN A 75 9.66 -4.05 20.19
CA GLN A 75 8.53 -4.75 20.80
C GLN A 75 8.75 -6.26 20.69
N THR A 76 8.52 -6.94 21.78
CA THR A 76 8.45 -8.41 21.86
C THR A 76 6.99 -8.81 22.07
N PRO A 77 6.62 -10.09 21.89
CA PRO A 77 5.27 -10.55 22.18
C PRO A 77 4.85 -10.16 23.60
N VAL A 78 3.67 -9.56 23.71
CA VAL A 78 3.12 -9.09 24.98
C VAL A 78 1.88 -9.90 25.36
N THR A 79 1.70 -10.18 26.65
CA THR A 79 0.50 -10.83 27.16
C THR A 79 -0.55 -9.82 27.64
N ARG A 80 -0.13 -8.58 27.89
CA ARG A 80 -0.99 -7.48 28.31
C ARG A 80 -0.39 -6.16 27.81
N LEU A 81 -1.26 -5.23 27.43
CA LEU A 81 -0.84 -3.86 27.11
C LEU A 81 -0.39 -3.11 28.37
N PRO A 82 0.72 -2.33 28.29
CA PRO A 82 1.05 -1.34 29.30
C PRO A 82 -0.10 -0.32 29.47
N ASP A 83 -0.26 0.23 30.66
CA ASP A 83 -1.33 1.21 30.95
C ASP A 83 -1.10 2.53 30.17
N ASP A 84 0.14 2.83 29.78
CA ASP A 84 0.60 3.99 29.03
C ASP A 84 0.93 3.67 27.55
N ALA A 85 0.45 2.53 27.05
CA ALA A 85 0.72 2.09 25.68
C ALA A 85 0.25 3.08 24.62
N PHE A 86 -0.80 3.83 24.89
CA PHE A 86 -1.42 4.77 23.96
C PHE A 86 -1.66 6.13 24.60
N GLY A 87 -1.45 7.17 23.80
CA GLY A 87 -1.85 8.54 24.10
C GLY A 87 -3.30 8.82 23.71
N VAL A 88 -3.60 10.09 23.43
CA VAL A 88 -4.93 10.51 22.98
C VAL A 88 -5.17 10.00 21.58
N PRO A 89 -6.26 9.26 21.31
CA PRO A 89 -6.59 8.79 19.98
C PRO A 89 -6.95 9.95 19.04
N THR A 90 -6.73 9.74 17.74
CA THR A 90 -7.09 10.66 16.67
C THR A 90 -8.15 10.03 15.75
N THR A 91 -8.47 10.70 14.67
CA THR A 91 -9.30 10.14 13.60
C THR A 91 -8.57 10.20 12.27
N ASP A 92 -8.92 9.31 11.35
CA ASP A 92 -8.53 9.40 9.94
C ASP A 92 -9.39 10.44 9.20
N THR A 93 -9.14 10.66 7.91
CA THR A 93 -9.91 11.62 7.08
C THR A 93 -11.38 11.23 6.91
N ARG A 94 -11.77 10.01 7.26
CA ARG A 94 -13.15 9.50 7.23
C ARG A 94 -13.78 9.42 8.62
N GLY A 95 -13.11 9.96 9.64
CA GLY A 95 -13.60 9.99 11.01
C GLY A 95 -13.49 8.68 11.78
N ARG A 96 -12.75 7.68 11.28
CA ARG A 96 -12.51 6.43 11.99
C ARG A 96 -11.45 6.63 13.06
N ARG A 97 -11.62 5.98 14.21
CA ARG A 97 -10.70 6.04 15.34
C ARG A 97 -9.34 5.44 14.98
N VAL A 98 -8.28 6.16 15.30
CA VAL A 98 -6.88 5.76 15.16
C VAL A 98 -6.18 5.99 16.48
N GLU A 99 -5.59 4.94 17.04
CA GLU A 99 -4.83 5.03 18.28
C GLU A 99 -3.47 5.69 18.03
N THR A 100 -2.99 6.42 19.03
CA THR A 100 -1.67 7.05 19.02
C THR A 100 -0.76 6.27 19.97
N PRO A 101 0.07 5.34 19.46
CA PRO A 101 0.96 4.58 20.31
C PRO A 101 2.03 5.49 20.94
N THR A 102 2.39 5.24 22.20
CA THR A 102 3.50 5.92 22.87
C THR A 102 4.84 5.56 22.22
N ASN A 103 4.97 4.31 21.77
CA ASN A 103 6.11 3.88 20.97
C ASN A 103 5.96 4.32 19.51
N PRO A 104 6.89 5.13 18.95
CA PRO A 104 6.81 5.60 17.57
C PRO A 104 6.87 4.48 16.52
N LEU A 105 7.35 3.28 16.87
CA LEU A 105 7.33 2.11 16.00
C LEU A 105 5.96 1.41 15.93
N GLY A 106 5.00 1.83 16.75
CA GLY A 106 3.71 1.16 16.96
C GLY A 106 3.72 0.28 18.21
N GLN A 107 2.57 -0.19 18.63
CA GLN A 107 2.38 -1.04 19.80
C GLN A 107 1.80 -2.39 19.38
N VAL A 108 2.56 -3.47 19.54
CA VAL A 108 2.05 -4.83 19.33
C VAL A 108 0.94 -5.14 20.33
N LEU A 109 -0.06 -5.89 19.88
CA LEU A 109 -1.20 -6.29 20.69
C LEU A 109 -1.00 -7.69 21.28
N PRO A 110 -1.54 -7.98 22.47
CA PRO A 110 -1.61 -9.34 22.98
C PRO A 110 -2.37 -10.24 22.00
N GLN A 111 -1.86 -11.40 21.69
CA GLN A 111 -2.55 -12.38 20.89
C GLN A 111 -3.52 -13.16 21.79
N THR A 112 -4.79 -12.82 21.73
CA THR A 112 -5.85 -13.33 22.61
C THR A 112 -6.82 -14.27 21.90
N THR A 113 -6.72 -14.32 20.58
CA THR A 113 -7.55 -15.17 19.72
C THR A 113 -6.64 -15.92 18.77
N ASP A 114 -6.91 -17.20 18.55
CA ASP A 114 -6.19 -17.97 17.54
C ASP A 114 -6.56 -17.44 16.16
N PRO A 115 -5.57 -17.36 15.22
CA PRO A 115 -5.85 -17.00 13.85
C PRO A 115 -6.88 -17.91 13.20
N SER A 116 -7.59 -17.42 12.20
CA SER A 116 -8.49 -18.24 11.41
C SER A 116 -7.73 -19.40 10.76
N ASP A 117 -8.21 -20.62 10.93
CA ASP A 117 -7.58 -21.85 10.41
C ASP A 117 -7.99 -22.15 8.95
N THR A 118 -8.25 -21.13 8.17
CA THR A 118 -8.67 -21.26 6.76
C THR A 118 -7.48 -21.14 5.83
N ASP A 119 -7.09 -22.27 5.23
CA ASP A 119 -6.11 -22.34 4.14
C ASP A 119 -6.70 -21.87 2.79
N GLU A 120 -7.99 -21.63 2.71
CA GLU A 120 -8.67 -21.16 1.52
C GLU A 120 -9.21 -19.74 1.73
N PRO A 121 -9.01 -18.81 0.77
CA PRO A 121 -9.62 -17.51 0.87
C PRO A 121 -11.14 -17.67 0.76
N GLU A 122 -11.85 -17.21 1.76
CA GLU A 122 -13.28 -16.99 1.61
C GLU A 122 -13.52 -15.99 0.48
N ALA A 123 -14.67 -16.09 -0.19
CA ALA A 123 -15.05 -15.13 -1.23
C ALA A 123 -15.04 -13.68 -0.72
N VAL A 124 -15.07 -13.50 0.59
CA VAL A 124 -15.00 -12.23 1.31
C VAL A 124 -14.02 -12.41 2.46
N LEU A 125 -12.96 -11.59 2.51
CA LEU A 125 -11.96 -11.63 3.58
C LEU A 125 -12.45 -10.81 4.78
N PRO A 126 -12.93 -11.44 5.87
CA PRO A 126 -13.32 -10.68 7.06
C PRO A 126 -12.10 -9.99 7.69
N PRO A 127 -12.29 -8.86 8.38
CA PRO A 127 -11.19 -8.25 9.13
C PRO A 127 -10.69 -9.24 10.20
N PRO A 128 -9.38 -9.20 10.55
CA PRO A 128 -8.83 -10.02 11.64
C PRO A 128 -9.44 -9.60 12.99
N GLU A 129 -9.47 -10.52 13.95
CA GLU A 129 -9.99 -10.24 15.28
C GLU A 129 -9.18 -9.18 16.01
N GLY A 130 -9.87 -8.31 16.74
CA GLY A 130 -9.25 -7.24 17.50
C GLY A 130 -8.45 -6.26 16.66
N LEU A 131 -8.85 -6.03 15.40
CA LEU A 131 -8.23 -5.06 14.51
C LEU A 131 -8.20 -3.67 15.14
N MET A 132 -7.00 -3.10 15.26
CA MET A 132 -6.75 -1.77 15.80
C MET A 132 -5.85 -0.98 14.84
N TRP A 133 -6.29 0.22 14.47
CA TRP A 133 -5.51 1.13 13.65
C TRP A 133 -4.68 2.06 14.50
N GLN A 134 -3.38 2.17 14.22
CA GLN A 134 -2.44 3.00 14.96
C GLN A 134 -1.75 4.00 14.04
N ARG A 135 -1.42 5.19 14.57
CA ARG A 135 -0.66 6.22 13.85
C ARG A 135 0.83 5.96 14.00
N VAL A 136 1.50 5.50 12.94
CA VAL A 136 2.93 5.19 12.90
C VAL A 136 3.55 5.89 11.69
N TYR A 137 4.60 6.67 11.87
CA TYR A 137 5.22 7.52 10.82
C TYR A 137 4.23 8.44 10.10
N GLY A 138 3.18 8.87 10.79
CA GLY A 138 2.10 9.67 10.20
C GLY A 138 1.11 8.87 9.33
N ALA A 139 1.35 7.59 9.08
CA ALA A 139 0.44 6.68 8.40
C ALA A 139 -0.43 5.89 9.39
N THR A 140 -1.53 5.35 8.91
CA THR A 140 -2.44 4.51 9.69
C THR A 140 -2.15 3.04 9.40
N ILE A 141 -1.64 2.35 10.41
CA ILE A 141 -1.11 0.98 10.31
C ILE A 141 -1.95 0.04 11.19
N PRO A 142 -2.38 -1.13 10.67
CA PRO A 142 -3.23 -2.07 11.40
C PRO A 142 -2.44 -3.00 12.31
N PHE A 143 -2.99 -3.32 13.46
CA PHE A 143 -2.55 -4.35 14.39
C PHE A 143 -3.74 -5.22 14.75
N SER A 144 -3.52 -6.49 15.07
CA SER A 144 -4.58 -7.45 15.39
C SER A 144 -4.23 -8.26 16.62
N THR A 145 -5.25 -8.76 17.32
CA THR A 145 -5.10 -9.67 18.45
C THR A 145 -5.11 -11.16 18.06
N SER A 146 -5.22 -11.46 16.75
CA SER A 146 -5.17 -12.82 16.18
C SER A 146 -4.04 -13.00 15.16
N ASP A 147 -3.85 -12.02 14.27
CA ASP A 147 -2.98 -12.17 13.08
C ASP A 147 -1.72 -11.31 13.14
N GLY A 148 -1.47 -10.63 14.26
CA GLY A 148 -0.22 -9.93 14.51
C GLY A 148 -0.18 -8.47 14.04
N PRO A 149 1.03 -7.87 13.93
CA PRO A 149 2.33 -8.46 14.24
C PRO A 149 2.50 -8.73 15.73
N THR A 150 3.31 -9.75 16.08
CA THR A 150 3.62 -10.07 17.47
C THR A 150 4.90 -9.43 17.98
N ALA A 151 5.74 -8.92 17.08
CA ALA A 151 6.99 -8.25 17.43
C ALA A 151 7.34 -7.15 16.44
N ILE A 152 8.11 -6.15 16.88
CA ILE A 152 8.73 -5.11 16.06
C ILE A 152 10.17 -4.95 16.53
N SER A 153 11.13 -5.02 15.62
CA SER A 153 12.55 -4.84 15.96
C SER A 153 12.89 -3.36 16.21
N THR A 154 14.10 -3.11 16.73
CA THR A 154 14.63 -1.74 16.99
C THR A 154 14.58 -0.84 15.75
N ASP A 155 14.78 -1.41 14.58
CA ASP A 155 14.79 -0.75 13.28
C ASP A 155 13.41 -0.82 12.59
N GLY A 156 12.35 -1.03 13.36
CA GLY A 156 10.96 -0.88 12.93
C GLY A 156 10.41 -2.00 12.05
N VAL A 157 11.11 -3.14 11.92
CA VAL A 157 10.62 -4.26 11.09
C VAL A 157 9.61 -5.10 11.87
N PRO A 158 8.34 -5.17 11.43
CA PRO A 158 7.31 -5.99 12.05
C PRO A 158 7.49 -7.46 11.69
N THR A 159 7.22 -8.35 12.63
CA THR A 159 7.31 -9.81 12.47
C THR A 159 6.21 -10.54 13.24
N GLY A 160 6.05 -11.85 12.95
CA GLY A 160 5.07 -12.69 13.66
C GLY A 160 3.63 -12.42 13.23
N PHE A 161 3.42 -12.18 11.96
CA PHE A 161 2.09 -12.26 11.33
C PHE A 161 1.69 -13.72 11.18
N ALA A 162 0.40 -14.01 11.37
CA ALA A 162 -0.13 -15.35 11.20
C ALA A 162 0.00 -15.84 9.75
N HIS A 163 0.08 -17.16 9.59
CA HIS A 163 0.12 -17.81 8.28
C HIS A 163 -1.32 -18.01 7.76
N THR A 164 -2.02 -16.89 7.57
CA THR A 164 -3.43 -16.81 7.18
C THR A 164 -3.60 -15.76 6.09
N PRO A 165 -4.73 -15.74 5.37
CA PRO A 165 -5.08 -14.65 4.46
C PRO A 165 -5.07 -13.27 5.14
N GLN A 166 -5.61 -13.17 6.37
CA GLN A 166 -5.62 -11.94 7.16
C GLN A 166 -4.21 -11.51 7.55
N GLY A 167 -3.37 -12.46 8.00
CA GLY A 167 -1.97 -12.19 8.32
C GLY A 167 -1.17 -11.71 7.11
N ALA A 168 -1.42 -12.27 5.91
CA ALA A 168 -0.82 -11.80 4.67
C ALA A 168 -1.23 -10.36 4.35
N ALA A 169 -2.52 -10.03 4.51
CA ALA A 169 -3.03 -8.68 4.26
C ALA A 169 -2.50 -7.66 5.28
N LEU A 170 -2.44 -8.02 6.57
CA LEU A 170 -1.80 -7.18 7.59
C LEU A 170 -0.33 -6.92 7.28
N ALA A 171 0.43 -7.96 6.94
CA ALA A 171 1.83 -7.85 6.58
C ALA A 171 2.02 -6.96 5.35
N ALA A 172 1.23 -7.16 4.30
CA ALA A 172 1.28 -6.36 3.07
C ALA A 172 1.08 -4.86 3.35
N TRP A 173 0.05 -4.50 4.12
CA TRP A 173 -0.21 -3.11 4.49
C TRP A 173 0.89 -2.54 5.39
N GLN A 174 1.29 -3.25 6.43
CA GLN A 174 2.33 -2.79 7.36
C GLN A 174 3.67 -2.57 6.66
N ILE A 175 4.11 -3.52 5.85
CA ILE A 175 5.37 -3.43 5.13
C ILE A 175 5.30 -2.29 4.10
N GLY A 176 4.23 -2.21 3.31
CA GLY A 176 4.03 -1.16 2.31
C GLY A 176 4.02 0.25 2.91
N GLN A 177 3.26 0.48 3.99
CA GLN A 177 3.20 1.79 4.64
C GLN A 177 4.53 2.16 5.32
N ARG A 178 5.22 1.21 5.92
CA ARG A 178 6.54 1.46 6.51
C ARG A 178 7.59 1.73 5.43
N ALA A 179 7.60 0.97 4.33
CA ALA A 179 8.48 1.23 3.18
C ALA A 179 8.26 2.63 2.58
N THR A 180 7.04 3.16 2.72
CA THR A 180 6.67 4.48 2.21
C THR A 180 7.03 5.62 3.16
N TRP A 181 6.86 5.46 4.46
CA TRP A 181 6.84 6.58 5.41
C TRP A 181 7.88 6.49 6.52
N ALA A 182 8.57 5.35 6.68
CA ALA A 182 9.63 5.24 7.66
C ALA A 182 10.88 6.04 7.26
N PRO A 183 11.74 6.42 8.23
CA PRO A 183 13.07 6.98 7.94
C PRO A 183 13.92 6.02 7.08
N ASP A 184 14.87 6.56 6.30
CA ASP A 184 15.63 5.81 5.29
C ASP A 184 16.39 4.61 5.89
N ASP A 185 16.96 4.75 7.09
CA ASP A 185 17.67 3.67 7.79
C ASP A 185 16.74 2.50 8.19
N GLN A 186 15.53 2.82 8.61
CA GLN A 186 14.51 1.82 8.95
C GLN A 186 13.90 1.20 7.68
N ASN A 187 13.73 2.00 6.64
CA ASN A 187 13.28 1.51 5.34
C ASN A 187 14.27 0.51 4.73
N ALA A 188 15.57 0.81 4.76
CA ALA A 188 16.59 -0.13 4.30
C ALA A 188 16.53 -1.46 5.06
N ALA A 189 16.45 -1.43 6.40
CA ALA A 189 16.32 -2.62 7.23
C ALA A 189 15.03 -3.42 6.94
N LEU A 190 13.93 -2.72 6.65
CA LEU A 190 12.65 -3.32 6.29
C LEU A 190 12.77 -4.09 4.97
N LEU A 191 13.32 -3.46 3.93
CA LEU A 191 13.49 -4.08 2.61
C LEU A 191 14.41 -5.30 2.68
N ASP A 192 15.51 -5.23 3.43
CA ASP A 192 16.45 -6.33 3.56
C ASP A 192 15.87 -7.56 4.28
N ARG A 193 14.95 -7.35 5.23
CA ARG A 193 14.42 -8.44 6.07
C ARG A 193 12.99 -8.85 5.75
N ALA A 194 12.14 -7.92 5.31
CA ALA A 194 10.73 -8.15 5.07
C ALA A 194 10.34 -8.13 3.59
N ALA A 195 11.31 -7.99 2.67
CA ALA A 195 11.05 -8.07 1.24
C ALA A 195 11.81 -9.21 0.55
N VAL A 196 11.37 -9.55 -0.65
CA VAL A 196 12.04 -10.41 -1.62
C VAL A 196 12.25 -9.58 -2.88
N VAL A 197 13.52 -9.44 -3.27
CA VAL A 197 13.92 -8.63 -4.42
C VAL A 197 14.48 -9.55 -5.50
N SER A 198 13.92 -9.51 -6.70
CA SER A 198 14.51 -10.17 -7.87
C SER A 198 15.64 -9.31 -8.43
N ALA A 199 16.52 -9.90 -9.23
CA ALA A 199 17.58 -9.13 -9.90
C ALA A 199 17.03 -8.01 -10.80
N ALA A 200 15.84 -8.19 -11.36
CA ALA A 200 15.16 -7.17 -12.18
C ALA A 200 14.56 -6.04 -11.32
N ALA A 201 14.17 -6.33 -10.08
CA ALA A 201 13.61 -5.36 -9.13
C ALA A 201 14.68 -4.62 -8.29
N GLU A 202 15.96 -5.04 -8.36
CA GLU A 202 17.03 -4.45 -7.55
C GLU A 202 17.18 -2.93 -7.71
N PRO A 203 17.08 -2.34 -8.92
CA PRO A 203 17.14 -0.87 -9.06
C PRO A 203 16.01 -0.16 -8.31
N GLU A 204 14.84 -0.77 -8.24
CA GLU A 204 13.69 -0.26 -7.48
C GLU A 204 13.93 -0.33 -5.98
N ALA A 205 14.38 -1.50 -5.50
CA ALA A 205 14.72 -1.69 -4.10
C ALA A 205 15.81 -0.72 -3.63
N ASP A 206 16.87 -0.51 -4.44
CA ASP A 206 17.93 0.45 -4.13
C ASP A 206 17.41 1.89 -4.04
N ASN A 207 16.52 2.27 -4.93
CA ASN A 207 15.91 3.59 -4.87
C ASN A 207 15.03 3.77 -3.61
N LEU A 208 14.27 2.74 -3.23
CA LEU A 208 13.49 2.75 -1.99
C LEU A 208 14.38 2.84 -0.75
N ARG A 209 15.52 2.12 -0.71
CA ARG A 209 16.47 2.16 0.41
C ARG A 209 17.13 3.53 0.59
N THR A 210 17.36 4.25 -0.50
CA THR A 210 18.18 5.48 -0.49
C THR A 210 17.35 6.76 -0.52
N ASN A 211 16.12 6.70 -1.01
CA ASN A 211 15.29 7.88 -1.27
C ASN A 211 13.85 7.75 -0.76
N GLY A 212 13.51 6.66 -0.06
CA GLY A 212 12.13 6.35 0.31
C GLY A 212 11.39 7.54 0.94
N ALA A 213 11.88 8.03 2.07
CA ALA A 213 11.27 9.17 2.77
C ALA A 213 11.31 10.47 1.96
N GLN A 214 12.34 10.68 1.13
CA GLN A 214 12.51 11.92 0.34
C GLN A 214 11.58 11.98 -0.88
N ILE A 215 11.27 10.83 -1.48
CA ILE A 215 10.31 10.75 -2.60
C ILE A 215 8.98 11.36 -2.18
N TYR A 216 8.58 11.15 -0.93
CA TYR A 216 7.29 11.62 -0.39
C TYR A 216 7.37 12.98 0.26
N ALA A 217 8.49 13.32 0.92
CA ALA A 217 8.73 14.65 1.48
C ALA A 217 8.76 15.72 0.37
N GLY A 218 9.26 15.38 -0.82
CA GLY A 218 9.25 16.23 -2.00
C GLY A 218 7.89 16.37 -2.71
N ASN A 219 6.86 15.64 -2.27
CA ASN A 219 5.52 15.64 -2.88
C ASN A 219 4.45 16.14 -1.91
N PRO A 220 4.37 17.46 -1.62
CA PRO A 220 3.39 18.02 -0.69
C PRO A 220 1.93 17.84 -1.14
N GLY A 221 1.71 17.46 -2.40
CA GLY A 221 0.37 17.18 -2.97
C GLY A 221 -0.14 15.75 -2.76
N LEU A 222 0.62 14.88 -2.05
CA LEU A 222 0.09 13.56 -1.71
C LEU A 222 -1.09 13.71 -0.75
N PRO A 223 -2.29 13.24 -1.14
CA PRO A 223 -3.46 13.36 -0.29
C PRO A 223 -3.23 12.68 1.06
N ALA A 224 -3.71 13.31 2.12
CA ALA A 224 -3.70 12.72 3.46
C ALA A 224 -4.35 11.32 3.46
N GLN A 225 -5.32 11.10 2.55
CA GLN A 225 -6.01 9.83 2.35
C GLN A 225 -5.07 8.64 2.04
N MET A 226 -3.89 8.88 1.45
CA MET A 226 -2.90 7.81 1.19
C MET A 226 -2.25 7.26 2.45
N ARG A 227 -2.34 8.01 3.55
CA ARG A 227 -1.83 7.63 4.87
C ARG A 227 -2.89 6.99 5.76
N ASP A 228 -4.14 6.99 5.30
CA ASP A 228 -5.27 6.49 6.08
C ASP A 228 -5.62 5.03 5.73
N VAL A 229 -6.50 4.47 6.53
CA VAL A 229 -7.04 3.13 6.34
C VAL A 229 -7.63 2.97 4.93
N PRO A 230 -7.40 1.87 4.22
CA PRO A 230 -8.02 1.61 2.92
C PRO A 230 -9.55 1.59 3.04
N VAL A 231 -10.24 1.85 1.95
CA VAL A 231 -11.72 1.76 1.89
C VAL A 231 -12.16 0.32 2.04
N ALA A 232 -11.42 -0.58 1.39
CA ALA A 232 -11.67 -2.01 1.40
C ALA A 232 -10.38 -2.78 1.08
N VAL A 233 -10.39 -4.05 1.43
CA VAL A 233 -9.31 -5.02 1.20
C VAL A 233 -9.91 -6.23 0.52
N ARG A 234 -9.15 -6.92 -0.34
CA ARG A 234 -9.48 -8.25 -0.84
C ARG A 234 -8.22 -9.05 -1.13
N ILE A 235 -8.36 -10.36 -1.17
CA ILE A 235 -7.34 -11.28 -1.67
C ILE A 235 -7.89 -11.92 -2.94
N THR A 236 -7.14 -11.84 -4.03
CA THR A 236 -7.54 -12.41 -5.32
C THR A 236 -6.85 -13.74 -5.60
N THR A 237 -5.73 -14.00 -4.94
CA THR A 237 -5.00 -15.26 -5.00
C THR A 237 -4.41 -15.55 -3.63
N TYR A 238 -4.56 -16.79 -3.15
CA TYR A 238 -3.97 -17.25 -1.91
C TYR A 238 -3.55 -18.72 -2.01
N SER A 239 -2.40 -19.02 -1.48
CA SER A 239 -1.88 -20.36 -1.21
C SER A 239 -1.03 -20.31 0.07
N SER A 240 -0.60 -21.47 0.55
CA SER A 240 0.25 -21.52 1.76
C SER A 240 1.60 -20.78 1.64
N ASP A 241 2.05 -20.42 0.45
CA ASP A 241 3.33 -19.75 0.21
C ASP A 241 3.21 -18.44 -0.57
N PHE A 242 2.00 -18.06 -1.02
CA PHE A 242 1.77 -16.86 -1.82
C PHE A 242 0.39 -16.24 -1.55
N ALA A 243 0.34 -14.92 -1.53
CA ALA A 243 -0.90 -14.14 -1.51
C ALA A 243 -0.79 -12.93 -2.41
N HIS A 244 -1.82 -12.67 -3.22
CA HIS A 244 -2.02 -11.39 -3.90
C HIS A 244 -3.12 -10.61 -3.19
N VAL A 245 -2.74 -9.54 -2.52
CA VAL A 245 -3.61 -8.68 -1.72
C VAL A 245 -3.84 -7.38 -2.45
N GLU A 246 -5.08 -6.94 -2.54
CA GLU A 246 -5.42 -5.62 -3.09
C GLU A 246 -6.03 -4.72 -2.02
N PHE A 247 -5.60 -3.46 -2.01
CA PHE A 247 -6.09 -2.41 -1.14
C PHE A 247 -6.75 -1.30 -1.96
N ALA A 248 -7.99 -0.96 -1.65
CA ALA A 248 -8.67 0.17 -2.26
C ALA A 248 -8.38 1.44 -1.48
N GLN A 249 -7.60 2.36 -2.06
CA GLN A 249 -7.34 3.68 -1.52
C GLN A 249 -8.38 4.68 -2.05
N PRO A 250 -8.95 5.55 -1.21
CA PRO A 250 -9.95 6.50 -1.66
C PRO A 250 -9.36 7.51 -2.65
N LEU A 251 -10.16 7.87 -3.65
CA LEU A 251 -9.84 8.95 -4.59
C LEU A 251 -10.95 9.98 -4.57
N THR A 252 -10.56 11.26 -4.68
CA THR A 252 -11.50 12.35 -4.96
C THR A 252 -11.34 12.76 -6.42
N ARG A 253 -12.32 12.39 -7.25
CA ARG A 253 -12.33 12.65 -8.69
C ARG A 253 -13.75 12.94 -9.18
N ASP A 254 -13.84 13.74 -10.24
CA ASP A 254 -15.12 14.11 -10.87
C ASP A 254 -15.53 13.15 -12.01
N ASP A 255 -14.68 12.18 -12.37
CA ASP A 255 -14.87 11.27 -13.51
C ASP A 255 -15.54 9.92 -13.14
N GLY A 256 -16.07 9.82 -11.91
CA GLY A 256 -16.82 8.66 -11.44
C GLY A 256 -15.97 7.55 -10.80
N PHE A 257 -14.64 7.66 -10.80
CA PHE A 257 -13.80 6.74 -10.01
C PHE A 257 -13.79 7.16 -8.54
N THR A 258 -13.90 6.19 -7.63
CA THR A 258 -14.00 6.43 -6.19
C THR A 258 -12.79 5.92 -5.41
N ALA A 259 -12.01 5.05 -6.00
CA ALA A 259 -10.82 4.49 -5.38
C ALA A 259 -9.76 4.08 -6.42
N ILE A 260 -8.52 3.94 -5.96
CA ILE A 260 -7.46 3.22 -6.66
C ILE A 260 -7.17 1.91 -5.92
N SER A 261 -7.17 0.80 -6.66
CA SER A 261 -6.68 -0.48 -6.16
C SER A 261 -5.17 -0.50 -6.26
N VAL A 262 -4.52 -0.96 -5.22
CA VAL A 262 -3.08 -1.25 -5.20
C VAL A 262 -2.89 -2.72 -4.86
N GLY A 263 -2.30 -3.48 -5.78
CA GLY A 263 -1.97 -4.89 -5.59
C GLY A 263 -0.61 -5.06 -4.90
N VAL A 264 -0.50 -6.04 -4.02
CA VAL A 264 0.73 -6.37 -3.29
C VAL A 264 0.90 -7.88 -3.30
N ASP A 265 2.01 -8.34 -3.85
CA ASP A 265 2.39 -9.76 -3.82
C ASP A 265 3.17 -10.07 -2.56
N MET A 266 2.71 -11.09 -1.84
CA MET A 266 3.34 -11.58 -0.63
C MET A 266 3.74 -13.05 -0.79
N VAL A 267 4.91 -13.41 -0.23
CA VAL A 267 5.36 -14.80 -0.20
C VAL A 267 5.70 -15.22 1.23
N TRP A 268 5.34 -16.44 1.59
CA TRP A 268 5.69 -17.02 2.88
C TRP A 268 7.09 -17.66 2.82
N ARG A 269 8.06 -17.05 3.51
CA ARG A 269 9.43 -17.54 3.55
C ARG A 269 10.06 -17.37 4.93
N GLY A 270 10.69 -18.42 5.40
CA GLY A 270 11.37 -18.39 6.71
C GLY A 270 10.43 -18.15 7.88
N GLY A 271 9.18 -18.63 7.81
CA GLY A 271 8.16 -18.45 8.84
C GLY A 271 7.54 -17.06 8.88
N GLN A 272 7.60 -16.29 7.78
CA GLN A 272 7.06 -14.94 7.72
C GLN A 272 6.56 -14.58 6.32
N TRP A 273 5.53 -13.74 6.26
CA TRP A 273 5.13 -13.06 5.04
C TRP A 273 6.16 -12.01 4.66
N LYS A 274 6.59 -12.02 3.41
CA LYS A 274 7.51 -11.05 2.82
C LYS A 274 6.93 -10.44 1.56
N TRP A 275 7.12 -9.15 1.42
CA TRP A 275 6.71 -8.41 0.23
C TRP A 275 7.59 -8.76 -0.97
N VAL A 276 6.99 -9.05 -2.12
CA VAL A 276 7.71 -9.18 -3.39
C VAL A 276 7.80 -7.80 -4.01
N VAL A 277 9.01 -7.24 -4.08
CA VAL A 277 9.24 -5.94 -4.73
C VAL A 277 8.95 -6.10 -6.23
N PRO A 278 8.05 -5.31 -6.82
CA PRO A 278 7.69 -5.46 -8.23
C PRO A 278 8.83 -5.04 -9.14
N GLU A 279 8.87 -5.66 -10.30
CA GLU A 279 9.81 -5.28 -11.35
C GLU A 279 9.38 -3.97 -12.03
N PRO A 280 10.34 -3.16 -12.52
CA PRO A 280 10.03 -1.92 -13.22
C PRO A 280 9.05 -2.14 -14.37
N GLY A 281 8.04 -1.30 -14.46
CA GLY A 281 7.01 -1.36 -15.49
C GLY A 281 5.84 -2.32 -15.19
N ASN A 282 5.90 -3.04 -14.09
CA ASN A 282 4.78 -3.82 -13.59
C ASN A 282 3.99 -2.98 -12.56
N ASP A 283 3.00 -2.20 -13.05
CA ASP A 283 2.12 -1.38 -12.19
C ASP A 283 0.89 -2.20 -11.80
N PRO A 284 0.77 -2.63 -10.53
CA PRO A 284 -0.39 -3.38 -10.06
C PRO A 284 -1.60 -2.51 -9.73
N SER A 285 -1.53 -1.19 -9.95
CA SER A 285 -2.63 -0.29 -9.60
C SER A 285 -3.69 -0.20 -10.69
N ARG A 286 -4.94 0.01 -10.28
CA ARG A 286 -6.07 0.23 -11.18
C ARG A 286 -7.13 1.15 -10.56
N LEU A 287 -7.81 1.92 -11.38
CA LEU A 287 -8.94 2.76 -10.96
C LEU A 287 -10.20 1.93 -10.75
N LEU A 288 -10.93 2.22 -9.68
CA LEU A 288 -12.16 1.55 -9.29
C LEU A 288 -13.32 2.53 -9.28
N ILE A 289 -14.45 2.10 -9.86
CA ILE A 289 -15.73 2.83 -9.78
C ILE A 289 -16.44 2.50 -8.46
N SER A 290 -16.25 1.28 -7.96
CA SER A 290 -16.89 0.78 -6.74
C SER A 290 -15.98 -0.19 -6.01
N THR A 291 -16.13 -0.23 -4.69
CA THR A 291 -15.52 -1.22 -3.79
C THR A 291 -16.59 -2.11 -3.14
N THR A 292 -17.77 -2.21 -3.78
CA THR A 292 -18.87 -3.07 -3.34
C THR A 292 -18.92 -4.32 -4.21
N GLY A 293 -18.96 -5.49 -3.60
CA GLY A 293 -18.92 -6.78 -4.32
C GLY A 293 -17.49 -7.19 -4.71
N ASP A 294 -17.36 -8.19 -5.58
CA ASP A 294 -16.09 -8.73 -6.10
C ASP A 294 -15.04 -9.09 -5.03
N GLY A 295 -15.49 -9.55 -3.84
CA GLY A 295 -14.62 -9.93 -2.72
C GLY A 295 -14.04 -8.75 -1.93
N TRP A 296 -14.39 -7.50 -2.22
CA TRP A 296 -14.00 -6.36 -1.43
C TRP A 296 -14.69 -6.32 -0.07
N THR A 297 -13.92 -6.18 0.99
CA THR A 297 -14.40 -6.10 2.37
C THR A 297 -13.86 -4.83 3.04
N PRO A 298 -14.70 -4.02 3.68
CA PRO A 298 -14.22 -2.91 4.51
C PRO A 298 -13.52 -3.45 5.75
N TRP A 299 -12.39 -2.82 6.12
CA TRP A 299 -11.61 -3.11 7.32
C TRP A 299 -11.55 -1.90 8.23
#